data_d1066b26323df3f09ee97a17a35292d3
#
_entry.id   d1066b26323df3f09ee97a17a35292d3
#
_cell.length_a   1.000
_cell.length_b   1.000
_cell.length_c   1.000
_cell.angle_alpha   90.00
_cell.angle_beta   90.00
_cell.angle_gamma   90.00
#
_symmetry.space_group_name_H-M   'P 1'
#
loop_
_entity.id
_entity.type
_entity.pdbx_description
1 polymer ?
#
loop_
_entity_poly.entity_id
_entity_poly.type
_entity_poly.pdbx_seq_one_letter_code
_entity_poly.pdbx_strand_id
1 'polypeptide(L)'
;MKLTREQVQEYENQGFLFIPQYFSQAVVSALRANIPELIADEAVGRVWEADNKTLRTLYGVHLTNKVFNALVRHPLLLEPAQQLFASELYVFRSKIVMKPAFTGGMWEWHQDSAFAQYYEEIPSPKGGNVIIFLDEVNEFNGPVYYINGSHQQGLIALEQEVSTTPSLTKDYLLNKAKERISSLVDQGGIVAPKGPAGSVLFVHYDTWHGSVGNISPFDRRNLVLTYSSVEETALPQKERPAFLSDPDRTPLTVLSTEAVDSLFAG
;
A
#
# COMPACT_ATOMS: atom_id res chain seq x y z
N MET A 1 1.22 19.19 6.20
CA MET A 1 1.43 19.05 7.67
C MET A 1 2.65 18.20 7.92
N LYS A 2 3.66 18.71 8.63
CA LYS A 2 4.86 17.91 8.93
C LYS A 2 4.63 17.00 10.14
N LEU A 3 5.23 15.84 10.12
CA LEU A 3 5.29 14.91 11.25
C LEU A 3 6.19 15.45 12.37
N THR A 4 5.90 15.08 13.61
CA THR A 4 6.76 15.39 14.76
C THR A 4 8.03 14.53 14.72
N ARG A 5 9.03 14.90 15.54
CA ARG A 5 10.26 14.11 15.65
C ARG A 5 10.00 12.70 16.19
N GLU A 6 9.09 12.58 17.13
CA GLU A 6 8.69 11.30 17.71
C GLU A 6 8.05 10.38 16.67
N GLN A 7 7.18 10.92 15.80
CA GLN A 7 6.56 10.17 14.72
C GLN A 7 7.58 9.71 13.67
N VAL A 8 8.53 10.57 13.31
CA VAL A 8 9.62 10.18 12.41
C VAL A 8 10.47 9.09 13.04
N GLN A 9 10.87 9.24 14.32
CA GLN A 9 11.63 8.24 15.03
C GLN A 9 10.89 6.90 15.18
N GLU A 10 9.57 6.92 15.38
CA GLU A 10 8.72 5.73 15.40
C GLU A 10 8.79 5.00 14.05
N TYR A 11 8.62 5.74 12.94
CA TYR A 11 8.75 5.19 11.59
C TYR A 11 10.14 4.57 11.34
N GLU A 12 11.22 5.28 11.70
CA GLU A 12 12.59 4.81 11.54
C GLU A 12 12.90 3.55 12.36
N ASN A 13 12.28 3.44 13.54
CA ASN A 13 12.47 2.27 14.41
C ASN A 13 11.64 1.06 13.96
N GLN A 14 10.37 1.29 13.59
CA GLN A 14 9.42 0.21 13.34
C GLN A 14 9.32 -0.18 11.85
N GLY A 15 9.64 0.74 10.93
CA GLY A 15 9.43 0.58 9.49
C GLY A 15 8.02 0.96 9.04
N PHE A 16 7.20 1.44 9.97
CA PHE A 16 5.88 2.00 9.68
C PHE A 16 5.47 3.00 10.77
N LEU A 17 4.54 3.89 10.42
CA LEU A 17 3.91 4.83 11.33
C LEU A 17 2.39 4.71 11.19
N PHE A 18 1.69 4.42 12.28
CA PHE A 18 0.23 4.35 12.32
C PHE A 18 -0.37 5.58 12.99
N ILE A 19 -1.29 6.24 12.29
CA ILE A 19 -2.02 7.40 12.81
C ILE A 19 -3.52 7.11 12.76
N PRO A 20 -4.18 6.87 13.91
CA PRO A 20 -5.61 6.58 13.93
C PRO A 20 -6.43 7.83 13.62
N GLN A 21 -7.60 7.66 12.98
CA GLN A 21 -8.57 8.72 12.68
C GLN A 21 -7.97 9.97 11.99
N TYR A 22 -7.03 9.75 11.08
CA TYR A 22 -6.30 10.82 10.40
C TYR A 22 -7.18 11.62 9.45
N PHE A 23 -8.11 10.94 8.78
CA PHE A 23 -9.14 11.54 7.94
C PHE A 23 -10.51 11.52 8.61
N SER A 24 -11.31 12.55 8.33
CA SER A 24 -12.69 12.60 8.76
C SER A 24 -13.57 11.57 8.08
N GLN A 25 -14.71 11.24 8.70
CA GLN A 25 -15.69 10.35 8.08
C GLN A 25 -16.27 10.91 6.77
N ALA A 26 -16.30 12.22 6.59
CA ALA A 26 -16.73 12.85 5.33
C ALA A 26 -15.79 12.47 4.19
N VAL A 27 -14.47 12.59 4.39
CA VAL A 27 -13.46 12.17 3.39
C VAL A 27 -13.59 10.68 3.07
N VAL A 28 -13.68 9.84 4.10
CA VAL A 28 -13.84 8.38 3.91
C VAL A 28 -15.10 8.05 3.13
N SER A 29 -16.22 8.71 3.44
CA SER A 29 -17.49 8.50 2.74
C SER A 29 -17.40 8.89 1.27
N ALA A 30 -16.76 10.02 0.96
CA ALA A 30 -16.53 10.46 -0.41
C ALA A 30 -15.66 9.46 -1.19
N LEU A 31 -14.58 8.94 -0.57
CA LEU A 31 -13.74 7.92 -1.19
C LEU A 31 -14.53 6.64 -1.48
N ARG A 32 -15.33 6.16 -0.52
CA ARG A 32 -16.17 4.97 -0.68
C ARG A 32 -17.23 5.15 -1.77
N ALA A 33 -17.84 6.33 -1.87
CA ALA A 33 -18.87 6.63 -2.87
C ALA A 33 -18.37 6.51 -4.31
N ASN A 34 -17.05 6.68 -4.54
CA ASN A 34 -16.43 6.54 -5.86
C ASN A 34 -16.05 5.08 -6.21
N ILE A 35 -16.09 4.13 -5.28
CA ILE A 35 -15.68 2.73 -5.55
C ILE A 35 -16.58 2.05 -6.60
N PRO A 36 -17.91 2.18 -6.59
CA PRO A 36 -18.76 1.57 -7.62
C PRO A 36 -18.41 2.03 -9.05
N GLU A 37 -18.09 3.31 -9.24
CA GLU A 37 -17.63 3.84 -10.53
C GLU A 37 -16.32 3.19 -10.97
N LEU A 38 -15.34 3.07 -10.07
CA LEU A 38 -14.07 2.39 -10.33
C LEU A 38 -14.24 0.91 -10.68
N ILE A 39 -15.23 0.23 -10.09
CA ILE A 39 -15.54 -1.16 -10.41
C ILE A 39 -16.13 -1.25 -11.83
N ALA A 40 -16.89 -0.27 -12.28
CA ALA A 40 -17.48 -0.24 -13.61
C ALA A 40 -16.50 0.22 -14.71
N ASP A 41 -15.46 0.98 -14.36
CA ASP A 41 -14.50 1.55 -15.30
C ASP A 41 -13.54 0.48 -15.85
N GLU A 42 -13.60 0.23 -17.17
CA GLU A 42 -12.75 -0.77 -17.84
C GLU A 42 -11.26 -0.42 -17.86
N ALA A 43 -10.89 0.84 -17.68
CA ALA A 43 -9.50 1.29 -17.61
C ALA A 43 -8.82 0.93 -16.27
N VAL A 44 -9.60 0.64 -15.21
CA VAL A 44 -9.10 0.19 -13.91
C VAL A 44 -8.68 -1.28 -13.98
N GLY A 45 -7.46 -1.56 -13.55
CA GLY A 45 -6.96 -2.92 -13.44
C GLY A 45 -7.70 -3.71 -12.35
N ARG A 46 -8.14 -4.93 -12.66
CA ARG A 46 -8.86 -5.81 -11.73
C ARG A 46 -8.11 -7.10 -11.50
N VAL A 47 -8.01 -7.48 -10.24
CA VAL A 47 -7.54 -8.81 -9.85
C VAL A 47 -8.64 -9.48 -9.03
N TRP A 48 -8.96 -10.70 -9.40
CA TRP A 48 -9.99 -11.52 -8.76
C TRP A 48 -9.36 -12.55 -7.83
N GLU A 49 -10.11 -13.00 -6.84
CA GLU A 49 -9.75 -14.18 -6.06
C GLU A 49 -9.79 -15.45 -6.93
N ALA A 50 -9.34 -16.57 -6.40
CA ALA A 50 -9.28 -17.84 -7.13
C ALA A 50 -10.65 -18.34 -7.65
N ASP A 51 -11.74 -17.82 -7.12
CA ASP A 51 -13.11 -18.10 -7.57
C ASP A 51 -13.50 -17.36 -8.86
N ASN A 52 -12.66 -16.44 -9.35
CA ASN A 52 -12.90 -15.55 -10.49
C ASN A 52 -14.21 -14.72 -10.41
N LYS A 53 -14.71 -14.48 -9.22
CA LYS A 53 -15.95 -13.74 -8.93
C LYS A 53 -15.74 -12.67 -7.86
N THR A 54 -14.98 -12.99 -6.83
CA THR A 54 -14.70 -12.08 -5.72
C THR A 54 -13.58 -11.13 -6.12
N LEU A 55 -13.86 -9.83 -6.11
CA LEU A 55 -12.86 -8.82 -6.43
C LEU A 55 -11.84 -8.69 -5.30
N ARG A 56 -10.56 -8.90 -5.63
CA ARG A 56 -9.43 -8.83 -4.69
C ARG A 56 -8.77 -7.46 -4.67
N THR A 57 -8.57 -6.85 -5.86
CA THR A 57 -7.87 -5.58 -5.97
C THR A 57 -8.31 -4.79 -7.20
N LEU A 58 -8.47 -3.48 -7.02
CA LEU A 58 -8.57 -2.48 -8.08
C LEU A 58 -7.24 -1.74 -8.17
N TYR A 59 -6.65 -1.62 -9.36
CA TYR A 59 -5.39 -0.92 -9.60
C TYR A 59 -5.56 0.33 -10.45
N GLY A 60 -4.68 1.33 -10.25
CA GLY A 60 -4.65 2.54 -11.08
C GLY A 60 -5.78 3.51 -10.78
N VAL A 61 -6.37 3.46 -9.59
CA VAL A 61 -7.55 4.26 -9.23
C VAL A 61 -7.33 5.77 -9.32
N HIS A 62 -6.09 6.26 -9.21
CA HIS A 62 -5.74 7.67 -9.37
C HIS A 62 -5.69 8.11 -10.84
N LEU A 63 -5.56 7.17 -11.79
CA LEU A 63 -5.45 7.48 -13.22
C LEU A 63 -6.80 7.86 -13.83
N THR A 64 -7.88 7.26 -13.35
CA THR A 64 -9.21 7.38 -13.97
C THR A 64 -10.18 8.21 -13.14
N ASN A 65 -9.97 8.32 -11.82
CA ASN A 65 -10.90 9.02 -10.92
C ASN A 65 -10.27 10.29 -10.31
N LYS A 66 -10.93 11.44 -10.52
CA LYS A 66 -10.45 12.75 -10.08
C LYS A 66 -10.27 12.89 -8.56
N VAL A 67 -11.11 12.20 -7.76
CA VAL A 67 -11.04 12.24 -6.29
C VAL A 67 -9.77 11.54 -5.81
N PHE A 68 -9.47 10.35 -6.34
CA PHE A 68 -8.24 9.63 -6.03
C PHE A 68 -7.00 10.31 -6.62
N ASN A 69 -7.12 10.96 -7.79
CA ASN A 69 -6.04 11.77 -8.37
C ASN A 69 -5.70 12.99 -7.51
N ALA A 70 -6.67 13.66 -6.93
CA ALA A 70 -6.43 14.76 -6.00
C ALA A 70 -5.87 14.26 -4.66
N LEU A 71 -6.35 13.12 -4.19
CA LEU A 71 -5.94 12.54 -2.90
C LEU A 71 -4.43 12.22 -2.87
N VAL A 72 -3.83 11.74 -3.96
CA VAL A 72 -2.38 11.46 -3.99
C VAL A 72 -1.52 12.71 -3.80
N ARG A 73 -2.09 13.90 -3.99
CA ARG A 73 -1.44 15.20 -3.78
C ARG A 73 -1.94 15.93 -2.54
N HIS A 74 -2.74 15.23 -1.71
CA HIS A 74 -3.27 15.80 -0.47
C HIS A 74 -2.13 16.18 0.49
N PRO A 75 -2.10 17.39 1.08
CA PRO A 75 -1.03 17.82 1.98
C PRO A 75 -0.83 16.90 3.18
N LEU A 76 -1.90 16.29 3.70
CA LEU A 76 -1.81 15.31 4.79
C LEU A 76 -1.18 13.98 4.38
N LEU A 77 -0.99 13.68 3.11
CA LEU A 77 -0.36 12.45 2.64
C LEU A 77 1.01 12.73 2.03
N LEU A 78 1.07 13.66 1.08
CA LEU A 78 2.28 13.89 0.29
C LEU A 78 3.41 14.52 1.12
N GLU A 79 3.12 15.54 1.95
CA GLU A 79 4.16 16.17 2.78
C GLU A 79 4.78 15.20 3.81
N PRO A 80 3.97 14.43 4.60
CA PRO A 80 4.52 13.39 5.46
C PRO A 80 5.30 12.31 4.70
N ALA A 81 4.81 11.86 3.55
CA ALA A 81 5.50 10.87 2.73
C ALA A 81 6.85 11.40 2.24
N GLN A 82 6.91 12.65 1.74
CA GLN A 82 8.18 13.30 1.35
C GLN A 82 9.14 13.44 2.53
N GLN A 83 8.63 13.72 3.73
CA GLN A 83 9.46 13.81 4.95
C GLN A 83 10.06 12.45 5.34
N LEU A 84 9.25 11.37 5.29
CA LEU A 84 9.68 10.03 5.69
C LEU A 84 10.58 9.36 4.65
N PHE A 85 10.29 9.57 3.35
CA PHE A 85 11.06 8.97 2.26
C PHE A 85 12.23 9.85 1.79
N ALA A 86 12.36 11.05 2.39
CA ALA A 86 13.45 12.02 2.16
C ALA A 86 13.69 12.33 0.67
N SER A 87 12.63 12.50 -0.11
CA SER A 87 12.69 12.74 -1.55
C SER A 87 11.45 13.49 -2.07
N GLU A 88 11.57 14.12 -3.23
CA GLU A 88 10.43 14.40 -4.09
C GLU A 88 9.86 13.07 -4.61
N LEU A 89 8.54 12.98 -4.73
CA LEU A 89 7.83 11.73 -4.98
C LEU A 89 6.94 11.84 -6.20
N TYR A 90 6.76 10.70 -6.87
CA TYR A 90 5.69 10.46 -7.84
C TYR A 90 4.83 9.26 -7.42
N VAL A 91 3.64 9.09 -7.99
CA VAL A 91 2.82 7.90 -7.72
C VAL A 91 3.31 6.76 -8.62
N PHE A 92 3.95 5.77 -8.03
CA PHE A 92 4.30 4.56 -8.76
C PHE A 92 3.06 3.69 -9.04
N ARG A 93 2.15 3.61 -8.04
CA ARG A 93 0.94 2.77 -8.12
C ARG A 93 -0.11 3.23 -7.12
N SER A 94 -1.37 3.08 -7.48
CA SER A 94 -2.47 3.14 -6.54
C SER A 94 -3.36 1.91 -6.64
N LYS A 95 -3.84 1.40 -5.50
CA LYS A 95 -4.72 0.22 -5.48
C LYS A 95 -5.70 0.28 -4.31
N ILE A 96 -6.90 -0.27 -4.50
CA ILE A 96 -7.80 -0.61 -3.40
C ILE A 96 -7.74 -2.11 -3.21
N VAL A 97 -7.21 -2.53 -2.07
CA VAL A 97 -7.17 -3.94 -1.66
C VAL A 97 -8.46 -4.26 -0.92
N MET A 98 -9.20 -5.21 -1.46
CA MET A 98 -10.48 -5.63 -0.92
C MET A 98 -10.35 -6.94 -0.17
N LYS A 99 -10.92 -7.01 1.00
CA LYS A 99 -11.19 -8.24 1.74
C LYS A 99 -12.67 -8.31 2.08
N PRO A 100 -13.51 -8.76 1.14
CA PRO A 100 -14.93 -8.90 1.40
C PRO A 100 -15.20 -9.84 2.56
N ALA A 101 -16.33 -9.62 3.24
CA ALA A 101 -16.81 -10.46 4.31
C ALA A 101 -16.82 -11.95 3.90
N PHE A 102 -16.31 -12.82 4.75
CA PHE A 102 -16.23 -14.28 4.62
C PHE A 102 -15.36 -14.83 3.46
N THR A 103 -14.93 -14.00 2.51
CA THR A 103 -14.30 -14.47 1.25
C THR A 103 -12.94 -13.87 0.96
N GLY A 104 -12.55 -12.79 1.62
CA GLY A 104 -11.28 -12.12 1.36
C GLY A 104 -10.07 -13.01 1.64
N GLY A 105 -9.27 -13.30 0.61
CA GLY A 105 -8.11 -14.20 0.68
C GLY A 105 -6.93 -13.64 1.47
N MET A 106 -5.97 -14.50 1.83
CA MET A 106 -4.74 -14.10 2.51
C MET A 106 -3.76 -13.41 1.57
N TRP A 107 -2.82 -12.67 2.14
CA TRP A 107 -1.60 -12.19 1.51
C TRP A 107 -0.41 -12.77 2.26
N GLU A 108 0.45 -13.50 1.56
CA GLU A 108 1.64 -14.11 2.13
C GLU A 108 2.62 -13.04 2.63
N TRP A 109 3.53 -13.44 3.53
CA TRP A 109 4.61 -12.59 3.99
C TRP A 109 5.50 -12.15 2.82
N HIS A 110 5.73 -10.83 2.67
CA HIS A 110 6.52 -10.25 1.59
C HIS A 110 7.07 -8.86 1.95
N GLN A 111 7.99 -8.38 1.12
CA GLN A 111 8.44 -7.00 1.05
C GLN A 111 7.99 -6.41 -0.28
N ASP A 112 7.43 -5.20 -0.28
CA ASP A 112 7.00 -4.55 -1.53
C ASP A 112 8.19 -4.19 -2.43
N SER A 113 9.36 -3.89 -1.85
CA SER A 113 10.62 -3.70 -2.57
C SER A 113 11.03 -4.91 -3.40
N ALA A 114 10.73 -6.13 -2.92
CA ALA A 114 10.99 -7.34 -3.67
C ALA A 114 10.18 -7.39 -4.97
N PHE A 115 8.93 -6.92 -4.94
CA PHE A 115 8.11 -6.78 -6.14
C PHE A 115 8.71 -5.78 -7.13
N ALA A 116 9.09 -4.60 -6.64
CA ALA A 116 9.68 -3.58 -7.47
C ALA A 116 11.00 -4.08 -8.10
N GLN A 117 11.83 -4.81 -7.35
CA GLN A 117 13.08 -5.35 -7.86
C GLN A 117 12.86 -6.48 -8.88
N TYR A 118 11.99 -7.46 -8.58
CA TYR A 118 11.86 -8.65 -9.43
C TYR A 118 10.94 -8.46 -10.63
N TYR A 119 9.86 -7.69 -10.47
CA TYR A 119 8.87 -7.54 -11.53
C TYR A 119 9.01 -6.23 -12.30
N GLU A 120 9.50 -5.18 -11.64
CA GLU A 120 9.69 -3.87 -12.25
C GLU A 120 11.17 -3.62 -12.60
N GLU A 121 12.06 -4.55 -12.22
CA GLU A 121 13.50 -4.48 -12.48
C GLU A 121 14.15 -3.19 -11.94
N ILE A 122 13.62 -2.66 -10.84
CA ILE A 122 14.16 -1.51 -10.12
C ILE A 122 15.18 -2.02 -9.10
N PRO A 123 16.49 -1.79 -9.28
CA PRO A 123 17.52 -2.44 -8.47
C PRO A 123 17.49 -2.07 -7.00
N SER A 124 17.12 -0.83 -6.68
CA SER A 124 17.11 -0.31 -5.32
C SER A 124 15.92 0.63 -5.14
N PRO A 125 14.70 0.10 -5.03
CA PRO A 125 13.49 0.93 -4.98
C PRO A 125 13.50 1.81 -3.74
N LYS A 126 13.33 3.13 -3.94
CA LYS A 126 13.21 4.13 -2.88
C LYS A 126 11.77 4.60 -2.79
N GLY A 127 11.21 4.58 -1.59
CA GLY A 127 9.84 5.05 -1.34
C GLY A 127 9.11 4.20 -0.33
N GLY A 128 7.79 4.14 -0.46
CA GLY A 128 6.95 3.39 0.47
C GLY A 128 5.48 3.47 0.12
N ASN A 129 4.69 2.86 0.97
CA ASN A 129 3.24 2.88 0.85
C ASN A 129 2.60 3.82 1.88
N VAL A 130 1.57 4.52 1.44
CA VAL A 130 0.62 5.19 2.33
C VAL A 130 -0.71 4.45 2.22
N ILE A 131 -1.17 3.89 3.34
CA ILE A 131 -2.36 3.05 3.39
C ILE A 131 -3.45 3.78 4.17
N ILE A 132 -4.60 3.95 3.55
CA ILE A 132 -5.78 4.58 4.16
C ILE A 132 -6.82 3.50 4.41
N PHE A 133 -7.29 3.37 5.65
CA PHE A 133 -8.39 2.48 6.00
C PHE A 133 -9.69 3.05 5.48
N LEU A 134 -10.27 2.44 4.48
CA LEU A 134 -11.61 2.81 4.00
C LEU A 134 -12.71 2.18 4.86
N ASP A 135 -12.43 1.10 5.55
CA ASP A 135 -13.29 0.47 6.55
C ASP A 135 -12.54 0.37 7.88
N GLU A 136 -13.26 0.11 8.96
CA GLU A 136 -12.64 -0.26 10.21
C GLU A 136 -11.79 -1.52 10.04
N VAL A 137 -10.59 -1.53 10.59
CA VAL A 137 -9.71 -2.69 10.65
C VAL A 137 -9.70 -3.19 12.09
N ASN A 138 -10.10 -4.44 12.28
CA ASN A 138 -10.17 -5.09 13.57
C ASN A 138 -9.50 -6.49 13.54
N GLU A 139 -9.57 -7.24 14.65
CA GLU A 139 -8.95 -8.55 14.80
C GLU A 139 -9.48 -9.59 13.81
N PHE A 140 -10.70 -9.43 13.32
CA PHE A 140 -11.47 -10.48 12.67
C PHE A 140 -11.52 -10.35 11.14
N ASN A 141 -11.32 -9.13 10.61
CA ASN A 141 -11.48 -8.85 9.17
C ASN A 141 -10.18 -8.87 8.36
N GLY A 142 -9.18 -9.60 8.86
CA GLY A 142 -7.92 -9.84 8.16
C GLY A 142 -6.99 -8.64 8.16
N PRO A 143 -6.61 -8.10 9.33
CA PRO A 143 -5.66 -7.00 9.44
C PRO A 143 -4.32 -7.35 8.78
N VAL A 144 -3.57 -6.34 8.39
CA VAL A 144 -2.19 -6.52 7.92
C VAL A 144 -1.27 -6.64 9.13
N TYR A 145 -0.43 -7.66 9.12
CA TYR A 145 0.63 -7.89 10.09
C TYR A 145 1.93 -7.32 9.57
N TYR A 146 2.69 -6.67 10.44
CA TYR A 146 4.02 -6.11 10.18
C TYR A 146 5.01 -6.69 11.18
N ILE A 147 6.26 -6.92 10.74
CA ILE A 147 7.34 -7.28 11.64
C ILE A 147 8.12 -6.00 11.97
N ASN A 148 8.12 -5.60 13.25
CA ASN A 148 8.79 -4.39 13.70
C ASN A 148 10.27 -4.40 13.36
N GLY A 149 10.78 -3.28 12.81
CA GLY A 149 12.20 -3.08 12.52
C GLY A 149 12.74 -3.93 11.37
N SER A 150 11.90 -4.74 10.71
CA SER A 150 12.34 -5.66 9.66
C SER A 150 12.95 -4.96 8.44
N HIS A 151 12.55 -3.71 8.16
CA HIS A 151 13.09 -2.88 7.07
C HIS A 151 14.60 -2.56 7.26
N GLN A 152 15.11 -2.54 8.51
CA GLN A 152 16.52 -2.26 8.81
C GLN A 152 17.47 -3.34 8.26
N GLN A 153 16.94 -4.51 7.90
CA GLN A 153 17.69 -5.56 7.25
C GLN A 153 17.77 -5.38 5.72
N GLY A 154 17.14 -4.33 5.19
CA GLY A 154 17.04 -4.07 3.76
C GLY A 154 16.22 -5.12 3.00
N LEU A 155 16.32 -5.06 1.69
CA LEU A 155 15.71 -6.06 0.83
C LEU A 155 16.43 -7.40 0.97
N ILE A 156 15.67 -8.42 1.30
CA ILE A 156 16.19 -9.78 1.34
C ILE A 156 16.07 -10.38 -0.05
N ALA A 157 17.24 -10.61 -0.67
CA ALA A 157 17.32 -11.27 -1.96
C ALA A 157 16.75 -12.70 -1.85
N LEU A 158 15.66 -12.94 -2.54
CA LEU A 158 15.11 -14.27 -2.72
C LEU A 158 15.78 -14.86 -3.96
N GLU A 159 16.47 -16.01 -3.86
CA GLU A 159 17.03 -16.69 -5.02
C GLU A 159 15.94 -17.03 -6.04
N GLN A 160 16.23 -16.81 -7.31
CA GLN A 160 15.28 -16.86 -8.41
C GLN A 160 14.70 -18.25 -8.63
N GLU A 161 13.41 -18.41 -8.38
CA GLU A 161 12.53 -19.28 -9.17
C GLU A 161 11.27 -18.45 -9.50
N VAL A 162 11.28 -17.87 -10.67
CA VAL A 162 10.25 -16.93 -11.12
C VAL A 162 8.95 -17.67 -11.43
N SER A 163 7.94 -17.44 -10.63
CA SER A 163 6.57 -17.70 -11.07
C SER A 163 6.15 -16.64 -12.08
N THR A 164 5.63 -17.06 -13.23
CA THR A 164 5.14 -16.18 -14.30
C THR A 164 3.82 -15.47 -13.97
N THR A 165 3.26 -15.69 -12.80
CA THR A 165 2.02 -15.05 -12.34
C THR A 165 2.30 -13.80 -11.50
N PRO A 166 1.54 -12.69 -11.71
CA PRO A 166 1.73 -11.43 -10.98
C PRO A 166 1.28 -11.48 -9.51
N SER A 167 0.76 -12.60 -9.05
CA SER A 167 0.48 -12.87 -7.64
C SER A 167 1.61 -13.68 -7.03
N LEU A 168 2.12 -13.27 -5.88
CA LEU A 168 3.06 -14.06 -5.10
C LEU A 168 2.51 -15.46 -4.90
N THR A 169 3.15 -16.47 -5.46
CA THR A 169 2.71 -17.84 -5.28
C THR A 169 3.18 -18.38 -3.95
N LYS A 170 2.27 -19.11 -3.30
CA LYS A 170 2.32 -19.62 -1.95
C LYS A 170 3.62 -20.35 -1.57
N ASP A 171 4.19 -21.09 -2.51
CA ASP A 171 5.28 -22.03 -2.18
C ASP A 171 6.68 -21.39 -2.19
N TYR A 172 6.85 -20.31 -2.94
CA TYR A 172 8.16 -19.71 -3.15
C TYR A 172 8.64 -18.85 -1.98
N LEU A 173 7.79 -17.93 -1.50
CA LEU A 173 8.15 -17.00 -0.43
C LEU A 173 8.20 -17.69 0.94
N LEU A 174 7.27 -18.59 1.22
CA LEU A 174 7.16 -19.25 2.52
C LEU A 174 8.30 -20.19 2.83
N ASN A 175 8.77 -20.99 1.89
CA ASN A 175 9.74 -22.05 2.21
C ASN A 175 11.16 -21.52 2.41
N LYS A 176 11.59 -20.52 1.68
CA LYS A 176 12.93 -19.90 1.82
C LYS A 176 12.98 -18.77 2.86
N ALA A 177 11.86 -18.11 3.13
CA ALA A 177 11.79 -17.00 4.07
C ALA A 177 11.48 -17.41 5.52
N LYS A 178 11.04 -18.63 5.78
CA LYS A 178 10.57 -19.06 7.12
C LYS A 178 11.57 -18.82 8.25
N GLU A 179 12.81 -19.27 8.08
CA GLU A 179 13.84 -19.11 9.10
C GLU A 179 14.16 -17.63 9.33
N ARG A 180 14.20 -16.87 8.23
CA ARG A 180 14.46 -15.43 8.29
C ARG A 180 13.31 -14.69 8.95
N ILE A 181 12.06 -14.98 8.57
CA ILE A 181 10.87 -14.41 9.20
C ILE A 181 10.85 -14.73 10.69
N SER A 182 11.14 -16.00 11.08
CA SER A 182 11.19 -16.39 12.48
C SER A 182 12.22 -15.55 13.27
N SER A 183 13.43 -15.42 12.72
CA SER A 183 14.46 -14.59 13.34
C SER A 183 14.09 -13.12 13.46
N LEU A 184 13.41 -12.54 12.45
CA LEU A 184 12.93 -11.17 12.51
C LEU A 184 11.82 -10.99 13.53
N VAL A 185 10.93 -11.97 13.64
CA VAL A 185 9.85 -12.00 14.65
C VAL A 185 10.41 -12.10 16.05
N ASP A 186 11.43 -12.93 16.27
CA ASP A 186 12.09 -13.04 17.58
C ASP A 186 12.73 -11.71 18.03
N GLN A 187 13.17 -10.88 17.07
CA GLN A 187 13.79 -9.57 17.35
C GLN A 187 12.75 -8.45 17.54
N GLY A 188 11.77 -8.37 16.65
CA GLY A 188 10.88 -7.21 16.55
C GLY A 188 9.43 -7.48 16.96
N GLY A 189 9.03 -8.73 16.99
CA GLY A 189 7.63 -9.12 17.18
C GLY A 189 6.77 -8.84 15.96
N ILE A 190 5.51 -9.28 16.04
CA ILE A 190 4.48 -9.03 15.02
C ILE A 190 3.48 -8.03 15.58
N VAL A 191 3.15 -7.02 14.79
CA VAL A 191 2.15 -5.99 15.10
C VAL A 191 1.08 -5.95 14.03
N ALA A 192 -0.16 -5.76 14.44
CA ALA A 192 -1.29 -5.53 13.52
C ALA A 192 -1.95 -4.18 13.87
N PRO A 193 -1.60 -3.09 13.19
CA PRO A 193 -2.28 -1.81 13.37
C PRO A 193 -3.77 -1.95 13.06
N LYS A 194 -4.61 -1.54 13.99
CA LYS A 194 -6.07 -1.62 13.93
C LYS A 194 -6.68 -0.29 14.31
N GLY A 195 -7.83 0.04 13.73
CA GLY A 195 -8.49 1.29 14.02
C GLY A 195 -9.65 1.59 13.09
N PRO A 196 -10.33 2.70 13.35
CA PRO A 196 -11.50 3.10 12.56
C PRO A 196 -11.12 3.48 11.13
N ALA A 197 -12.13 3.50 10.26
CA ALA A 197 -12.01 4.09 8.93
C ALA A 197 -11.48 5.53 9.01
N GLY A 198 -10.59 5.90 8.09
CA GLY A 198 -9.86 7.16 8.11
C GLY A 198 -8.49 7.10 8.80
N SER A 199 -8.14 5.97 9.43
CA SER A 199 -6.77 5.75 9.92
C SER A 199 -5.79 5.61 8.76
N VAL A 200 -4.53 6.00 8.98
CA VAL A 200 -3.48 5.97 7.96
C VAL A 200 -2.24 5.24 8.48
N LEU A 201 -1.58 4.50 7.59
CA LEU A 201 -0.25 3.94 7.80
C LEU A 201 0.69 4.48 6.73
N PHE A 202 1.88 4.89 7.15
CA PHE A 202 3.04 5.09 6.30
C PHE A 202 3.96 3.89 6.49
N VAL A 203 4.35 3.21 5.42
CA VAL A 203 5.07 1.92 5.48
C VAL A 203 6.29 1.95 4.58
N HIS A 204 7.46 1.60 5.11
CA HIS A 204 8.69 1.47 4.34
C HIS A 204 8.61 0.28 3.37
N TYR A 205 9.17 0.39 2.17
CA TYR A 205 9.14 -0.66 1.16
C TYR A 205 9.69 -2.01 1.63
N ASP A 206 10.73 -1.96 2.47
CA ASP A 206 11.40 -3.17 2.97
C ASP A 206 10.75 -3.77 4.21
N THR A 207 9.64 -3.20 4.71
CA THR A 207 8.97 -3.76 5.88
C THR A 207 8.26 -5.05 5.52
N TRP A 208 8.62 -6.15 6.18
CA TRP A 208 7.92 -7.43 6.03
C TRP A 208 6.51 -7.36 6.54
N HIS A 209 5.58 -7.74 5.67
CA HIS A 209 4.17 -7.71 6.01
C HIS A 209 3.39 -8.82 5.29
N GLY A 210 2.20 -9.09 5.82
CA GLY A 210 1.27 -10.07 5.25
C GLY A 210 -0.08 -9.94 5.92
N SER A 211 -1.09 -10.70 5.49
CA SER A 211 -2.39 -10.68 6.14
C SER A 211 -3.14 -11.98 5.99
N VAL A 212 -3.83 -12.40 7.04
CA VAL A 212 -4.75 -13.54 7.00
C VAL A 212 -6.00 -13.26 6.17
N GLY A 213 -6.76 -14.30 5.85
CA GLY A 213 -8.06 -14.16 5.20
C GLY A 213 -9.10 -13.48 6.09
N ASN A 214 -10.17 -12.98 5.49
CA ASN A 214 -11.31 -12.41 6.21
C ASN A 214 -12.40 -13.46 6.40
N ILE A 215 -12.58 -13.91 7.63
CA ILE A 215 -13.66 -14.85 8.01
C ILE A 215 -14.81 -14.16 8.76
N SER A 216 -14.76 -12.84 8.89
CA SER A 216 -15.75 -12.04 9.60
C SER A 216 -16.88 -11.57 8.67
N PRO A 217 -18.02 -11.10 9.22
CA PRO A 217 -19.09 -10.50 8.43
C PRO A 217 -18.81 -9.04 8.00
N PHE A 218 -17.60 -8.53 8.23
CA PHE A 218 -17.22 -7.14 7.97
C PHE A 218 -16.26 -7.05 6.79
N ASP A 219 -16.57 -6.22 5.81
CA ASP A 219 -15.64 -5.87 4.74
C ASP A 219 -14.41 -5.15 5.30
N ARG A 220 -13.27 -5.30 4.62
CA ARG A 220 -12.07 -4.52 4.88
C ARG A 220 -11.44 -4.06 3.58
N ARG A 221 -11.59 -2.79 3.27
CA ARG A 221 -10.99 -2.12 2.11
C ARG A 221 -9.89 -1.18 2.58
N ASN A 222 -8.72 -1.31 1.99
CA ASN A 222 -7.60 -0.41 2.18
C ASN A 222 -7.23 0.23 0.84
N LEU A 223 -7.18 1.55 0.80
CA LEU A 223 -6.54 2.27 -0.29
C LEU A 223 -5.05 2.31 -0.03
N VAL A 224 -4.26 1.86 -0.99
CA VAL A 224 -2.80 1.85 -0.93
C VAL A 224 -2.26 2.75 -2.02
N LEU A 225 -1.53 3.77 -1.63
CA LEU A 225 -0.81 4.69 -2.51
C LEU A 225 0.67 4.36 -2.40
N THR A 226 1.27 3.88 -3.47
CA THR A 226 2.69 3.57 -3.55
C THR A 226 3.41 4.75 -4.15
N TYR A 227 4.20 5.45 -3.33
CA TYR A 227 5.05 6.55 -3.76
C TYR A 227 6.48 6.08 -4.00
N SER A 228 7.08 6.56 -5.07
CA SER A 228 8.49 6.32 -5.39
C SER A 228 9.25 7.62 -5.51
N SER A 229 10.53 7.57 -5.19
CA SER A 229 11.44 8.70 -5.32
C SER A 229 11.70 9.04 -6.78
N VAL A 230 11.67 10.33 -7.11
CA VAL A 230 12.08 10.81 -8.45
C VAL A 230 13.58 10.61 -8.70
N GLU A 231 14.38 10.36 -7.66
CA GLU A 231 15.79 10.01 -7.77
C GLU A 231 16.02 8.58 -8.30
N GLU A 232 14.97 7.74 -8.30
CA GLU A 232 15.04 6.41 -8.88
C GLU A 232 15.11 6.51 -10.41
N THR A 233 16.32 6.38 -10.95
CA THR A 233 16.59 6.55 -12.38
C THR A 233 16.46 5.26 -13.19
N ALA A 234 16.42 4.11 -12.54
CA ALA A 234 16.24 2.84 -13.23
C ALA A 234 14.85 2.78 -13.85
N LEU A 235 14.81 2.57 -15.14
CA LEU A 235 13.55 2.35 -15.88
C LEU A 235 13.23 0.86 -15.89
N PRO A 236 11.96 0.47 -15.67
CA PRO A 236 11.53 -0.88 -15.92
C PRO A 236 11.91 -1.30 -17.34
N GLN A 237 12.57 -2.45 -17.50
CA GLN A 237 12.95 -2.94 -18.84
C GLN A 237 11.75 -3.54 -19.57
N LYS A 238 10.69 -3.89 -18.85
CA LYS A 238 9.44 -4.43 -19.42
C LYS A 238 8.35 -3.38 -19.35
N GLU A 239 7.69 -3.17 -20.48
CA GLU A 239 6.45 -2.40 -20.51
C GLU A 239 5.39 -3.09 -19.67
N ARG A 240 4.75 -2.31 -18.80
CA ARG A 240 3.63 -2.75 -17.97
C ARG A 240 2.44 -1.83 -18.19
N PRO A 241 1.22 -2.37 -18.01
CA PRO A 241 0.04 -1.50 -17.97
C PRO A 241 0.22 -0.37 -16.95
N ALA A 242 -0.17 0.86 -17.32
CA ALA A 242 -0.03 2.04 -16.47
C ALA A 242 -0.68 1.87 -15.08
N PHE A 243 -1.75 1.10 -14.98
CA PHE A 243 -2.39 0.82 -13.70
C PHE A 243 -1.51 -0.03 -12.75
N LEU A 244 -0.51 -0.78 -13.24
CA LEU A 244 0.45 -1.54 -12.43
C LEU A 244 1.73 -0.75 -12.15
N SER A 245 2.16 0.09 -13.09
CA SER A 245 3.37 0.90 -13.00
C SER A 245 3.13 2.17 -13.79
N ASP A 246 2.81 3.27 -13.08
CA ASP A 246 2.57 4.56 -13.74
C ASP A 246 3.87 5.04 -14.40
N PRO A 247 3.86 5.28 -15.72
CA PRO A 247 5.03 5.78 -16.42
C PRO A 247 5.33 7.25 -16.13
N ASP A 248 4.36 8.01 -15.59
CA ASP A 248 4.55 9.43 -15.24
C ASP A 248 5.35 9.54 -13.94
N ARG A 249 6.59 9.95 -14.05
CA ARG A 249 7.51 10.19 -12.93
C ARG A 249 7.66 11.66 -12.57
N THR A 250 6.75 12.49 -13.04
CA THR A 250 6.73 13.92 -12.71
C THR A 250 6.58 14.09 -11.20
N PRO A 251 7.44 14.89 -10.55
CA PRO A 251 7.31 15.18 -9.12
C PRO A 251 5.93 15.72 -8.79
N LEU A 252 5.30 15.14 -7.78
CA LEU A 252 3.99 15.58 -7.32
C LEU A 252 4.07 16.93 -6.63
N THR A 253 3.15 17.81 -6.99
CA THR A 253 2.96 19.10 -6.30
C THR A 253 1.81 18.97 -5.30
N VAL A 254 2.03 19.41 -4.07
CA VAL A 254 0.99 19.46 -3.03
C VAL A 254 -0.14 20.40 -3.46
N LEU A 255 -1.37 19.93 -3.36
CA LEU A 255 -2.57 20.77 -3.59
C LEU A 255 -2.90 21.59 -2.35
N SER A 256 -3.58 22.70 -2.53
CA SER A 256 -4.13 23.41 -1.37
C SER A 256 -5.22 22.59 -0.68
N THR A 257 -5.35 22.74 0.62
CA THR A 257 -6.38 22.04 1.41
C THR A 257 -7.78 22.36 0.87
N GLU A 258 -8.05 23.63 0.51
CA GLU A 258 -9.34 24.04 -0.04
C GLU A 258 -9.65 23.33 -1.38
N ALA A 259 -8.65 23.17 -2.24
CA ALA A 259 -8.82 22.49 -3.54
C ALA A 259 -9.16 21.01 -3.35
N VAL A 260 -8.59 20.37 -2.33
CA VAL A 260 -8.86 18.95 -2.04
C VAL A 260 -10.19 18.80 -1.30
N ASP A 261 -10.45 19.60 -0.29
CA ASP A 261 -11.70 19.54 0.50
C ASP A 261 -12.93 19.78 -0.36
N SER A 262 -12.83 20.63 -1.37
CA SER A 262 -13.93 20.87 -2.31
C SER A 262 -14.36 19.62 -3.09
N LEU A 263 -13.45 18.66 -3.28
CA LEU A 263 -13.75 17.38 -3.95
C LEU A 263 -14.39 16.35 -3.02
N PHE A 264 -14.26 16.54 -1.71
CA PHE A 264 -14.86 15.67 -0.69
C PHE A 264 -16.18 16.22 -0.13
N ALA A 265 -16.56 17.46 -0.48
CA ALA A 265 -17.78 18.13 -0.01
C ALA A 265 -19.02 17.88 -0.89
N GLY A 266 -18.88 17.08 -1.97
CA GLY A 266 -19.93 16.79 -2.94
C GLY A 266 -20.82 15.62 -2.60
#